data_c35cad0c43063f906390c8b9cadb05eb
#
_entry.id   c35cad0c43063f906390c8b9cadb05eb
#
_cell.length_a   1.000
_cell.length_b   1.000
_cell.length_c   1.000
_cell.angle_alpha   90.00
_cell.angle_beta   90.00
_cell.angle_gamma   90.00
#
_symmetry.space_group_name_H-M   'P 1'
#
loop_
_entity.id
_entity.type
_entity.pdbx_description
1 polymer ?
#
loop_
_entity_poly.entity_id
_entity_poly.type
_entity_poly.pdbx_seq_one_letter_code
_entity_poly.pdbx_strand_id
1 'polypeptide(L)'
;MCGFCGFVDTELEDKKSVLTGMMNKIIHRGPDSDGQFIDESAALGFRRLSIIDLEEGSQPLYNTNKTLVLTFNGEIYNYQSIRETLIQKGYEFKTHTDSEVLVHGYDEYGTDLLSHLRGMFAFVIWDREKQMLFGARDFFGIKPFYYYKEDNRFVYGSEIKSLLEHPAVHKELNEEALENYLTFQYSATPETFFKGIFKLPPAHFFTYKDGALDIKRYWEPTFIETEGSLEDYVDMIDQTMKESIQTHKISDVEVGCFLSSGVDSSYVASCFKGDKTFTVGFDNEQYNEISYAKELSKEIGIENFHKVITPEEYWSSLTKVQYHMDEPLADPAAVALYFVSELASKHVKVVLSGEGADELFGGYNIYKEPVDNAKYHTLPQGLRTFLAKLAKALPFSFKGKNYLIRGAQTIEERFIGNAYMFSVDERKKLLKVSTPAKDPKALTAPFYAKVKDKSDVTKMQYLDMHMWLAGDILLKADKMSMAHSLELRVPFLDKEVCLLATKIPLHYRVNKENTKYAMRLAAKRNMPAATANKKKLGFPVPIRVWLKEDKYYNIVKEAFTSATANKYFNEDMLMNILDEHKKGHKDNSRKIWTIFMFLVWYKQYFQEATA
;
A
#
# COMPACT_ATOMS: atom_id res chain seq x y z
N MET A 1 -9.84 -12.02 5.07
CA MET A 1 -10.26 -10.64 4.70
C MET A 1 -11.49 -10.65 3.83
N CYS A 2 -12.23 -9.53 3.82
CA CYS A 2 -13.54 -9.43 3.23
C CYS A 2 -13.59 -8.29 2.20
N GLY A 3 -14.74 -8.07 1.63
CA GLY A 3 -15.06 -6.88 0.85
C GLY A 3 -16.39 -6.31 1.31
N PHE A 4 -16.50 -5.00 1.36
CA PHE A 4 -17.75 -4.33 1.62
C PHE A 4 -18.01 -3.24 0.58
N CYS A 5 -19.26 -2.91 0.37
CA CYS A 5 -19.72 -1.78 -0.42
C CYS A 5 -21.09 -1.33 0.10
N GLY A 6 -21.47 -0.14 -0.26
CA GLY A 6 -22.78 0.36 0.13
C GLY A 6 -22.98 1.81 -0.27
N PHE A 7 -24.14 2.33 0.08
CA PHE A 7 -24.49 3.71 -0.21
C PHE A 7 -25.59 4.23 0.72
N VAL A 8 -25.66 5.55 0.83
CA VAL A 8 -26.81 6.30 1.31
C VAL A 8 -27.36 7.05 0.11
N ASP A 9 -28.56 6.66 -0.32
CA ASP A 9 -29.30 7.27 -1.44
C ASP A 9 -30.80 7.05 -1.24
N THR A 10 -31.52 8.11 -0.89
CA THR A 10 -32.97 8.06 -0.65
C THR A 10 -33.78 8.11 -1.94
N GLU A 11 -33.17 8.49 -3.06
CA GLU A 11 -33.85 8.63 -4.35
C GLU A 11 -33.81 7.35 -5.20
N LEU A 12 -32.90 6.42 -4.86
CA LEU A 12 -32.73 5.18 -5.60
C LEU A 12 -33.86 4.17 -5.26
N GLU A 13 -34.68 3.82 -6.24
CA GLU A 13 -35.80 2.91 -6.05
C GLU A 13 -35.33 1.43 -5.88
N ASP A 14 -34.47 0.93 -6.77
CA ASP A 14 -33.99 -0.46 -6.74
C ASP A 14 -32.62 -0.59 -6.06
N LYS A 15 -32.58 -0.31 -4.75
CA LYS A 15 -31.36 -0.44 -3.94
C LYS A 15 -30.80 -1.86 -3.97
N LYS A 16 -31.66 -2.88 -4.03
CA LYS A 16 -31.23 -4.28 -3.96
C LYS A 16 -30.45 -4.71 -5.19
N SER A 17 -30.90 -4.38 -6.38
CA SER A 17 -30.23 -4.70 -7.63
C SER A 17 -28.86 -4.03 -7.72
N VAL A 18 -28.81 -2.71 -7.40
CA VAL A 18 -27.58 -1.94 -7.41
C VAL A 18 -26.57 -2.49 -6.40
N LEU A 19 -27.00 -2.74 -5.15
CA LEU A 19 -26.12 -3.30 -4.12
C LEU A 19 -25.58 -4.67 -4.54
N THR A 20 -26.41 -5.52 -5.12
CA THR A 20 -25.99 -6.84 -5.63
C THR A 20 -24.96 -6.70 -6.74
N GLY A 21 -25.14 -5.76 -7.67
CA GLY A 21 -24.15 -5.43 -8.70
C GLY A 21 -22.80 -5.02 -8.09
N MET A 22 -22.83 -4.10 -7.13
CA MET A 22 -21.65 -3.65 -6.41
C MET A 22 -20.91 -4.82 -5.72
N MET A 23 -21.65 -5.69 -5.02
CA MET A 23 -21.10 -6.87 -4.32
C MET A 23 -20.48 -7.88 -5.29
N ASN A 24 -21.07 -8.06 -6.48
CA ASN A 24 -20.56 -9.00 -7.48
C ASN A 24 -19.20 -8.57 -8.05
N LYS A 25 -18.91 -7.27 -8.11
CA LYS A 25 -17.58 -6.78 -8.55
C LYS A 25 -16.45 -7.07 -7.57
N ILE A 26 -16.77 -7.39 -6.32
CA ILE A 26 -15.80 -7.68 -5.25
C ILE A 26 -15.88 -9.11 -4.70
N ILE A 27 -16.48 -10.06 -5.46
CA ILE A 27 -16.63 -11.46 -5.03
C ILE A 27 -15.28 -12.13 -4.74
N HIS A 28 -14.22 -11.76 -5.49
CA HIS A 28 -12.86 -12.27 -5.30
C HIS A 28 -12.27 -11.92 -3.93
N ARG A 29 -12.77 -10.89 -3.26
CA ARG A 29 -12.32 -10.54 -1.90
C ARG A 29 -12.92 -11.48 -0.85
N GLY A 30 -14.13 -11.96 -1.06
CA GLY A 30 -14.83 -12.80 -0.10
C GLY A 30 -15.79 -13.77 -0.79
N PRO A 31 -15.28 -14.91 -1.25
CA PRO A 31 -16.09 -15.88 -2.01
C PRO A 31 -16.92 -16.82 -1.13
N ASP A 32 -16.67 -16.88 0.19
CA ASP A 32 -17.22 -17.92 1.07
C ASP A 32 -18.71 -17.67 1.39
N SER A 33 -19.11 -16.41 1.61
CA SER A 33 -20.50 -16.02 1.83
C SER A 33 -20.73 -14.54 1.60
N ASP A 34 -21.98 -14.09 1.68
CA ASP A 34 -22.36 -12.70 1.53
C ASP A 34 -23.50 -12.32 2.49
N GLY A 35 -23.75 -11.01 2.61
CA GLY A 35 -24.87 -10.49 3.35
C GLY A 35 -25.21 -9.05 2.96
N GLN A 36 -26.47 -8.69 3.18
CA GLN A 36 -27.03 -7.38 2.81
C GLN A 36 -27.90 -6.82 3.93
N PHE A 37 -27.84 -5.51 4.10
CA PHE A 37 -28.82 -4.72 4.84
C PHE A 37 -29.35 -3.63 3.91
N ILE A 38 -30.66 -3.41 3.91
CA ILE A 38 -31.29 -2.37 3.12
C ILE A 38 -32.45 -1.78 3.95
N ASP A 39 -32.48 -0.44 4.04
CA ASP A 39 -33.61 0.31 4.54
C ASP A 39 -33.99 1.45 3.59
N GLU A 40 -34.82 2.38 4.04
CA GLU A 40 -35.29 3.50 3.21
C GLU A 40 -34.13 4.43 2.76
N SER A 41 -33.09 4.59 3.59
CA SER A 41 -32.02 5.55 3.37
C SER A 41 -30.71 4.90 2.89
N ALA A 42 -30.38 3.70 3.39
CA ALA A 42 -29.08 3.09 3.21
C ALA A 42 -29.14 1.65 2.71
N ALA A 43 -28.08 1.25 2.03
CA ALA A 43 -27.82 -0.13 1.63
C ALA A 43 -26.36 -0.50 1.94
N LEU A 44 -26.14 -1.59 2.69
CA LEU A 44 -24.83 -2.11 3.08
C LEU A 44 -24.68 -3.54 2.59
N GLY A 45 -23.63 -3.83 1.85
CA GLY A 45 -23.30 -5.12 1.28
C GLY A 45 -21.94 -5.63 1.75
N PHE A 46 -21.85 -6.93 1.89
CA PHE A 46 -20.66 -7.61 2.42
C PHE A 46 -20.35 -8.89 1.65
N ARG A 47 -19.06 -9.14 1.42
CA ARG A 47 -18.51 -10.39 0.88
C ARG A 47 -17.50 -10.96 1.87
N ARG A 48 -17.68 -12.20 2.31
CA ARG A 48 -16.91 -12.83 3.38
C ARG A 48 -15.82 -13.75 2.86
N LEU A 49 -14.62 -13.60 3.40
CA LEU A 49 -13.59 -14.63 3.47
C LEU A 49 -13.50 -15.07 4.95
N SER A 50 -13.92 -16.30 5.24
CA SER A 50 -14.02 -16.81 6.61
C SER A 50 -12.64 -17.17 7.16
N ILE A 51 -12.22 -16.51 8.24
CA ILE A 51 -10.91 -16.67 8.90
C ILE A 51 -11.08 -16.88 10.40
N ILE A 52 -11.91 -16.06 11.06
CA ILE A 52 -12.28 -16.20 12.48
C ILE A 52 -13.77 -16.46 12.54
N ASP A 53 -14.18 -17.39 13.42
CA ASP A 53 -15.56 -17.84 13.62
C ASP A 53 -16.20 -18.28 12.28
N LEU A 54 -15.79 -19.45 11.80
CA LEU A 54 -16.12 -19.93 10.47
C LEU A 54 -17.63 -20.10 10.23
N GLU A 55 -18.40 -20.33 11.29
CA GLU A 55 -19.83 -20.65 11.23
C GLU A 55 -20.73 -19.42 11.43
N GLU A 56 -20.49 -18.61 12.47
CA GLU A 56 -21.41 -17.56 12.91
C GLU A 56 -21.00 -16.13 12.53
N GLY A 57 -19.78 -15.93 12.01
CA GLY A 57 -19.21 -14.62 11.72
C GLY A 57 -19.76 -13.90 10.48
N SER A 58 -21.01 -14.14 10.08
CA SER A 58 -21.62 -13.47 8.92
C SER A 58 -21.95 -12.01 9.23
N GLN A 59 -21.76 -11.14 8.24
CA GLN A 59 -22.10 -9.73 8.30
C GLN A 59 -23.20 -9.39 7.29
N PRO A 60 -23.98 -8.30 7.46
CA PRO A 60 -23.82 -7.24 8.47
C PRO A 60 -24.12 -7.66 9.90
N LEU A 61 -23.36 -7.11 10.87
CA LEU A 61 -23.57 -7.33 12.30
C LEU A 61 -24.38 -6.19 12.93
N TYR A 62 -25.04 -6.50 14.05
CA TYR A 62 -25.94 -5.57 14.72
C TYR A 62 -25.59 -5.47 16.22
N ASN A 63 -25.80 -4.28 16.81
CA ASN A 63 -25.86 -4.19 18.27
C ASN A 63 -27.13 -4.87 18.82
N THR A 64 -27.24 -4.98 20.13
CA THR A 64 -28.34 -5.68 20.81
C THR A 64 -29.72 -5.17 20.37
N ASN A 65 -29.90 -3.87 20.23
CA ASN A 65 -31.18 -3.21 19.86
C ASN A 65 -31.41 -3.14 18.34
N LYS A 66 -30.46 -3.61 17.53
CA LYS A 66 -30.48 -3.50 16.06
C LYS A 66 -30.60 -2.06 15.52
N THR A 67 -30.13 -1.09 16.29
CA THR A 67 -30.05 0.31 15.88
C THR A 67 -28.79 0.63 15.09
N LEU A 68 -27.73 -0.17 15.28
CA LEU A 68 -26.46 -0.08 14.58
C LEU A 68 -26.26 -1.27 13.64
N VAL A 69 -25.78 -1.02 12.43
CA VAL A 69 -25.49 -2.04 11.42
C VAL A 69 -24.07 -1.86 10.93
N LEU A 70 -23.23 -2.90 11.08
CA LEU A 70 -21.81 -2.89 10.76
C LEU A 70 -21.50 -3.72 9.51
N THR A 71 -20.65 -3.17 8.62
CA THR A 71 -19.85 -3.92 7.65
C THR A 71 -18.37 -3.62 7.84
N PHE A 72 -17.52 -4.65 7.87
CA PHE A 72 -16.11 -4.57 8.26
C PHE A 72 -15.22 -5.45 7.39
N ASN A 73 -14.12 -4.91 6.93
CA ASN A 73 -13.03 -5.61 6.27
C ASN A 73 -11.74 -5.39 7.05
N GLY A 74 -11.23 -6.40 7.70
CA GLY A 74 -10.00 -6.30 8.48
C GLY A 74 -9.85 -7.38 9.52
N GLU A 75 -9.03 -7.06 10.53
CA GLU A 75 -8.75 -7.87 11.71
C GLU A 75 -8.48 -6.94 12.91
N ILE A 76 -9.20 -7.13 14.01
CA ILE A 76 -8.98 -6.41 15.28
C ILE A 76 -8.19 -7.31 16.21
N TYR A 77 -6.89 -7.16 16.24
CA TYR A 77 -5.99 -8.08 16.94
C TYR A 77 -6.19 -8.12 18.46
N ASN A 78 -6.64 -7.04 19.07
CA ASN A 78 -6.92 -6.98 20.51
C ASN A 78 -8.41 -7.16 20.86
N TYR A 79 -9.20 -7.78 19.97
CA TYR A 79 -10.64 -7.92 20.17
C TYR A 79 -11.02 -8.64 21.46
N GLN A 80 -10.24 -9.62 21.89
CA GLN A 80 -10.54 -10.39 23.11
C GLN A 80 -10.57 -9.49 24.35
N SER A 81 -9.57 -8.61 24.51
CA SER A 81 -9.53 -7.69 25.65
C SER A 81 -10.62 -6.62 25.60
N ILE A 82 -10.97 -6.14 24.40
CA ILE A 82 -12.10 -5.21 24.20
C ILE A 82 -13.42 -5.92 24.55
N ARG A 83 -13.61 -7.16 24.08
CA ARG A 83 -14.78 -7.99 24.37
C ARG A 83 -14.96 -8.19 25.87
N GLU A 84 -13.91 -8.58 26.60
CA GLU A 84 -13.96 -8.74 28.06
C GLU A 84 -14.39 -7.45 28.77
N THR A 85 -13.85 -6.31 28.33
CA THR A 85 -14.21 -5.00 28.88
C THR A 85 -15.68 -4.66 28.62
N LEU A 86 -16.19 -4.92 27.41
CA LEU A 86 -17.58 -4.67 27.06
C LEU A 86 -18.56 -5.62 27.78
N ILE A 87 -18.20 -6.89 27.96
CA ILE A 87 -18.98 -7.84 28.76
C ILE A 87 -19.12 -7.35 30.22
N GLN A 88 -18.04 -6.84 30.82
CA GLN A 88 -18.09 -6.27 32.19
C GLN A 88 -19.00 -5.03 32.26
N LYS A 89 -19.24 -4.35 31.16
CA LYS A 89 -20.17 -3.22 31.03
C LYS A 89 -21.61 -3.64 30.70
N GLY A 90 -21.87 -4.96 30.56
CA GLY A 90 -23.20 -5.51 30.35
C GLY A 90 -23.57 -5.79 28.89
N TYR A 91 -22.62 -5.69 27.94
CA TYR A 91 -22.87 -6.08 26.56
C TYR A 91 -22.88 -7.60 26.37
N GLU A 92 -23.85 -8.09 25.61
CA GLU A 92 -23.98 -9.51 25.26
C GLU A 92 -23.47 -9.73 23.82
N PHE A 93 -22.55 -10.67 23.67
CA PHE A 93 -21.98 -11.07 22.38
C PHE A 93 -22.64 -12.35 21.87
N LYS A 94 -22.93 -12.40 20.59
CA LYS A 94 -23.59 -13.54 19.91
C LYS A 94 -22.61 -14.39 19.10
N THR A 95 -21.49 -13.80 18.68
CA THR A 95 -20.48 -14.45 17.87
C THR A 95 -19.14 -14.50 18.58
N HIS A 96 -18.18 -15.22 18.02
CA HIS A 96 -16.80 -15.22 18.50
C HIS A 96 -15.88 -14.38 17.59
N THR A 97 -16.45 -13.61 16.65
CA THR A 97 -15.69 -12.78 15.73
C THR A 97 -15.04 -11.58 16.42
N ASP A 98 -13.98 -11.11 15.82
CA ASP A 98 -13.33 -9.85 16.16
C ASP A 98 -14.20 -8.63 15.77
N SER A 99 -15.06 -8.77 14.77
CA SER A 99 -15.88 -7.70 14.23
C SER A 99 -17.00 -7.23 15.15
N GLU A 100 -17.54 -8.10 16.02
CA GLU A 100 -18.64 -7.75 16.91
C GLU A 100 -18.23 -6.70 17.97
N VAL A 101 -16.91 -6.64 18.33
CA VAL A 101 -16.42 -5.59 19.24
C VAL A 101 -16.53 -4.19 18.66
N LEU A 102 -16.60 -4.05 17.33
CA LEU A 102 -16.74 -2.75 16.68
C LEU A 102 -18.13 -2.15 16.86
N VAL A 103 -19.19 -2.96 16.71
CA VAL A 103 -20.56 -2.46 16.83
C VAL A 103 -20.91 -2.16 18.29
N HIS A 104 -20.53 -3.02 19.23
CA HIS A 104 -20.73 -2.77 20.67
C HIS A 104 -19.80 -1.69 21.21
N GLY A 105 -18.55 -1.63 20.71
CA GLY A 105 -17.62 -0.58 21.09
C GLY A 105 -18.02 0.80 20.60
N TYR A 106 -18.64 0.90 19.41
CA TYR A 106 -19.19 2.16 18.94
C TYR A 106 -20.43 2.59 19.75
N ASP A 107 -21.25 1.64 20.15
CA ASP A 107 -22.40 1.89 21.03
C ASP A 107 -21.95 2.47 22.39
N GLU A 108 -20.86 1.94 22.96
CA GLU A 108 -20.30 2.38 24.25
C GLU A 108 -19.47 3.66 24.16
N TYR A 109 -18.55 3.74 23.20
CA TYR A 109 -17.53 4.79 23.16
C TYR A 109 -17.72 5.83 22.04
N GLY A 110 -18.68 5.61 21.13
CA GLY A 110 -18.82 6.45 19.94
C GLY A 110 -17.53 6.44 19.09
N THR A 111 -17.08 7.62 18.67
CA THR A 111 -15.85 7.77 17.88
C THR A 111 -14.57 7.44 18.64
N ASP A 112 -14.59 7.49 20.00
CA ASP A 112 -13.41 7.17 20.82
C ASP A 112 -13.04 5.69 20.78
N LEU A 113 -13.93 4.81 20.27
CA LEU A 113 -13.60 3.42 19.93
C LEU A 113 -12.27 3.30 19.22
N LEU A 114 -11.97 4.19 18.26
CA LEU A 114 -10.76 4.14 17.43
C LEU A 114 -9.47 4.20 18.25
N SER A 115 -9.47 4.81 19.42
CA SER A 115 -8.32 4.88 20.33
C SER A 115 -8.00 3.52 20.98
N HIS A 116 -9.01 2.66 21.14
CA HIS A 116 -8.91 1.34 21.76
C HIS A 116 -8.47 0.25 20.78
N LEU A 117 -8.53 0.51 19.47
CA LEU A 117 -8.25 -0.51 18.45
C LEU A 117 -6.75 -0.74 18.25
N ARG A 118 -6.39 -2.00 18.04
CA ARG A 118 -5.13 -2.48 17.48
C ARG A 118 -5.49 -3.45 16.35
N GLY A 119 -5.18 -3.09 15.11
CA GLY A 119 -5.61 -3.91 13.97
C GLY A 119 -5.38 -3.25 12.63
N MET A 120 -5.80 -3.95 11.60
CA MET A 120 -5.89 -3.46 10.22
C MET A 120 -7.37 -3.47 9.83
N PHE A 121 -7.92 -2.34 9.41
CA PHE A 121 -9.37 -2.25 9.23
C PHE A 121 -9.83 -1.15 8.27
N ALA A 122 -10.94 -1.45 7.64
CA ALA A 122 -11.85 -0.48 7.07
C ALA A 122 -13.28 -0.93 7.40
N PHE A 123 -14.09 -0.07 7.97
CA PHE A 123 -15.45 -0.42 8.35
C PHE A 123 -16.42 0.76 8.21
N VAL A 124 -17.69 0.42 8.20
CA VAL A 124 -18.81 1.36 8.21
C VAL A 124 -19.86 0.88 9.19
N ILE A 125 -20.39 1.80 9.98
CA ILE A 125 -21.53 1.60 10.87
C ILE A 125 -22.65 2.54 10.45
N TRP A 126 -23.82 2.00 10.12
CA TRP A 126 -25.04 2.74 9.89
C TRP A 126 -25.83 2.85 11.20
N ASP A 127 -25.94 4.07 11.72
CA ASP A 127 -26.78 4.41 12.87
C ASP A 127 -28.18 4.75 12.37
N ARG A 128 -29.11 3.82 12.55
CA ARG A 128 -30.49 3.91 12.05
C ARG A 128 -31.32 4.96 12.79
N GLU A 129 -31.03 5.21 14.07
CA GLU A 129 -31.73 6.21 14.87
C GLU A 129 -31.28 7.62 14.48
N LYS A 130 -29.96 7.82 14.35
CA LYS A 130 -29.40 9.11 13.97
C LYS A 130 -29.44 9.37 12.45
N GLN A 131 -29.79 8.36 11.63
CA GLN A 131 -29.67 8.37 10.17
C GLN A 131 -28.28 8.87 9.73
N MET A 132 -27.24 8.25 10.31
CA MET A 132 -25.87 8.68 10.15
C MET A 132 -24.95 7.49 9.82
N LEU A 133 -24.11 7.68 8.84
CA LEU A 133 -23.03 6.75 8.52
C LEU A 133 -21.76 7.19 9.24
N PHE A 134 -21.14 6.28 9.99
CA PHE A 134 -19.82 6.42 10.57
C PHE A 134 -18.89 5.41 9.90
N GLY A 135 -17.72 5.81 9.46
CA GLY A 135 -16.73 4.88 8.91
C GLY A 135 -15.31 5.27 9.23
N ALA A 136 -14.41 4.28 9.28
CA ALA A 136 -13.02 4.51 9.60
C ALA A 136 -12.08 3.63 8.78
N ARG A 137 -10.84 4.09 8.62
CA ARG A 137 -9.73 3.37 7.99
C ARG A 137 -8.56 3.29 8.96
N ASP A 138 -7.84 2.17 8.97
CA ASP A 138 -6.74 1.87 9.88
C ASP A 138 -5.57 2.86 9.85
N PHE A 139 -4.68 2.73 10.81
CA PHE A 139 -3.57 3.63 11.12
C PHE A 139 -2.63 3.92 9.92
N PHE A 140 -2.41 2.93 9.06
CA PHE A 140 -1.48 2.98 7.92
C PHE A 140 -2.18 2.94 6.56
N GLY A 141 -3.51 2.68 6.54
CA GLY A 141 -4.27 2.47 5.32
C GLY A 141 -4.01 1.10 4.69
N ILE A 142 -3.79 0.07 5.52
CA ILE A 142 -3.61 -1.33 5.10
C ILE A 142 -4.84 -1.79 4.32
N LYS A 143 -6.04 -1.50 4.85
CA LYS A 143 -7.29 -1.82 4.17
C LYS A 143 -7.76 -0.66 3.30
N PRO A 144 -8.18 -0.92 2.06
CA PRO A 144 -8.67 0.12 1.15
C PRO A 144 -10.06 0.62 1.57
N PHE A 145 -10.29 1.91 1.35
CA PHE A 145 -11.59 2.55 1.48
C PHE A 145 -11.73 3.64 0.41
N TYR A 146 -12.71 3.50 -0.48
CA TYR A 146 -13.05 4.46 -1.52
C TYR A 146 -14.45 5.00 -1.29
N TYR A 147 -14.68 6.28 -1.67
CA TYR A 147 -15.99 6.89 -1.59
C TYR A 147 -16.24 7.87 -2.73
N TYR A 148 -17.49 8.03 -3.07
CA TYR A 148 -18.03 9.06 -3.96
C TYR A 148 -19.11 9.84 -3.20
N LYS A 149 -19.11 11.18 -3.31
CA LYS A 149 -20.09 12.03 -2.65
C LYS A 149 -20.58 13.09 -3.64
N GLU A 150 -21.87 13.09 -3.88
CA GLU A 150 -22.57 14.09 -4.70
C GLU A 150 -23.93 14.40 -4.07
N ASP A 151 -24.24 15.67 -3.88
CA ASP A 151 -25.47 16.12 -3.23
C ASP A 151 -25.75 15.36 -1.90
N ASN A 152 -26.90 14.68 -1.83
CA ASN A 152 -27.30 13.86 -0.68
C ASN A 152 -26.96 12.37 -0.86
N ARG A 153 -26.10 12.02 -1.83
CA ARG A 153 -25.66 10.66 -2.09
C ARG A 153 -24.26 10.44 -1.57
N PHE A 154 -24.05 9.28 -0.96
CA PHE A 154 -22.73 8.83 -0.51
C PHE A 154 -22.57 7.35 -0.86
N VAL A 155 -21.64 7.03 -1.77
CA VAL A 155 -21.34 5.66 -2.22
C VAL A 155 -19.95 5.29 -1.75
N TYR A 156 -19.77 4.07 -1.23
CA TYR A 156 -18.48 3.66 -0.69
C TYR A 156 -18.19 2.17 -0.95
N GLY A 157 -16.92 1.78 -0.80
CA GLY A 157 -16.53 0.38 -0.92
C GLY A 157 -15.03 0.13 -0.80
N SER A 158 -14.69 -1.15 -0.73
CA SER A 158 -13.31 -1.64 -0.69
C SER A 158 -12.58 -1.46 -2.02
N GLU A 159 -13.30 -1.41 -3.14
CA GLU A 159 -12.73 -1.31 -4.49
C GLU A 159 -13.56 -0.37 -5.38
N ILE A 160 -12.87 0.42 -6.23
CA ILE A 160 -13.51 1.42 -7.11
C ILE A 160 -14.51 0.75 -8.05
N LYS A 161 -14.18 -0.43 -8.60
CA LYS A 161 -15.06 -1.14 -9.54
C LYS A 161 -16.45 -1.44 -8.96
N SER A 162 -16.59 -1.54 -7.64
CA SER A 162 -17.89 -1.70 -7.00
C SER A 162 -18.68 -0.39 -6.99
N LEU A 163 -18.02 0.76 -6.78
CA LEU A 163 -18.69 2.07 -6.80
C LEU A 163 -19.23 2.39 -8.20
N LEU A 164 -18.52 1.96 -9.26
CA LEU A 164 -18.91 2.20 -10.66
C LEU A 164 -20.22 1.50 -11.07
N GLU A 165 -20.74 0.57 -10.26
CA GLU A 165 -22.04 -0.06 -10.48
C GLU A 165 -23.22 0.80 -9.98
N HIS A 166 -22.94 1.83 -9.17
CA HIS A 166 -23.99 2.73 -8.72
C HIS A 166 -24.32 3.76 -9.82
N PRO A 167 -25.61 3.96 -10.20
CA PRO A 167 -25.97 4.76 -11.36
C PRO A 167 -25.57 6.25 -11.26
N ALA A 168 -25.41 6.80 -10.06
CA ALA A 168 -24.92 8.16 -9.87
C ALA A 168 -23.41 8.29 -10.08
N VAL A 169 -22.65 7.20 -10.09
CA VAL A 169 -21.19 7.23 -10.24
C VAL A 169 -20.81 7.10 -11.70
N HIS A 170 -20.40 8.21 -12.30
CA HIS A 170 -20.03 8.23 -13.71
C HIS A 170 -18.55 7.86 -13.90
N LYS A 171 -18.31 6.98 -14.86
CA LYS A 171 -16.95 6.57 -15.22
C LYS A 171 -16.29 7.65 -16.10
N GLU A 172 -15.68 8.64 -15.47
CA GLU A 172 -14.96 9.75 -16.09
C GLU A 172 -13.51 9.76 -15.63
N LEU A 173 -12.55 9.94 -16.57
CA LEU A 173 -11.12 10.01 -16.25
C LEU A 173 -10.78 11.34 -15.56
N ASN A 174 -10.08 11.27 -14.44
CA ASN A 174 -9.43 12.42 -13.83
C ASN A 174 -8.05 12.63 -14.49
N GLU A 175 -7.97 13.56 -15.43
CA GLU A 175 -6.73 13.83 -16.18
C GLU A 175 -5.63 14.45 -15.30
N GLU A 176 -5.96 15.11 -14.17
CA GLU A 176 -4.96 15.63 -13.23
C GLU A 176 -4.20 14.49 -12.54
N ALA A 177 -4.87 13.36 -12.29
CA ALA A 177 -4.24 12.18 -11.71
C ALA A 177 -3.15 11.61 -12.60
N LEU A 178 -3.32 11.65 -13.94
CA LEU A 178 -2.32 11.18 -14.90
C LEU A 178 -1.02 11.98 -14.80
N GLU A 179 -1.08 13.30 -14.68
CA GLU A 179 0.12 14.12 -14.58
C GLU A 179 0.92 13.81 -13.31
N ASN A 180 0.25 13.66 -12.17
CA ASN A 180 0.91 13.28 -10.91
C ASN A 180 1.43 11.84 -10.94
N TYR A 181 0.68 10.90 -11.52
CA TYR A 181 1.09 9.52 -11.69
C TYR A 181 2.41 9.37 -12.47
N LEU A 182 2.62 10.17 -13.51
CA LEU A 182 3.90 10.15 -14.23
C LEU A 182 5.10 10.50 -13.35
N THR A 183 4.88 11.23 -12.26
CA THR A 183 5.95 11.48 -11.28
C THR A 183 6.06 10.36 -10.25
N PHE A 184 4.93 9.95 -9.65
CA PHE A 184 4.90 9.07 -8.49
C PHE A 184 4.71 7.59 -8.82
N GLN A 185 4.40 7.22 -10.07
CA GLN A 185 4.03 5.86 -10.55
C GLN A 185 2.79 5.24 -9.89
N TYR A 186 2.08 5.98 -9.05
CA TYR A 186 0.81 5.63 -8.41
C TYR A 186 -0.04 6.89 -8.24
N SER A 187 -1.31 6.74 -7.90
CA SER A 187 -2.23 7.85 -7.61
C SER A 187 -1.89 8.49 -6.26
N ALA A 188 -1.16 9.60 -6.29
CA ALA A 188 -0.61 10.28 -5.11
C ALA A 188 -1.58 11.30 -4.45
N THR A 189 -2.75 11.52 -5.04
CA THR A 189 -3.79 12.43 -4.55
C THR A 189 -4.91 11.67 -3.84
N PRO A 190 -5.68 12.36 -2.96
CA PRO A 190 -6.89 11.76 -2.40
C PRO A 190 -7.92 11.39 -3.47
N GLU A 191 -8.11 12.23 -4.50
CA GLU A 191 -8.96 11.91 -5.64
C GLU A 191 -8.24 10.90 -6.55
N THR A 192 -9.00 9.91 -6.99
CA THR A 192 -8.49 8.79 -7.80
C THR A 192 -8.39 9.15 -9.30
N PHE A 193 -8.03 8.17 -10.13
CA PHE A 193 -8.12 8.29 -11.59
C PHE A 193 -9.57 8.35 -12.10
N PHE A 194 -10.56 8.07 -11.26
CA PHE A 194 -11.97 8.27 -11.55
C PHE A 194 -12.42 9.55 -10.88
N LYS A 195 -12.91 10.50 -11.67
CA LYS A 195 -13.34 11.81 -11.20
C LYS A 195 -14.48 11.70 -10.18
N GLY A 196 -14.36 12.43 -9.08
CA GLY A 196 -15.32 12.40 -7.98
C GLY A 196 -15.20 11.21 -7.03
N ILE A 197 -14.33 10.22 -7.32
CA ILE A 197 -14.05 9.11 -6.41
C ILE A 197 -12.78 9.39 -5.61
N PHE A 198 -12.89 9.32 -4.28
CA PHE A 198 -11.83 9.65 -3.34
C PHE A 198 -11.41 8.44 -2.50
N LYS A 199 -10.17 8.46 -2.03
CA LYS A 199 -9.65 7.55 -0.99
C LYS A 199 -9.84 8.17 0.38
N LEU A 200 -10.38 7.43 1.35
CA LEU A 200 -10.29 7.85 2.75
C LEU A 200 -8.82 7.74 3.19
N PRO A 201 -8.19 8.82 3.69
CA PRO A 201 -6.79 8.77 4.08
C PRO A 201 -6.54 7.80 5.26
N PRO A 202 -5.31 7.25 5.42
CA PRO A 202 -4.93 6.45 6.59
C PRO A 202 -5.17 7.19 7.91
N ALA A 203 -5.59 6.46 8.95
CA ALA A 203 -5.89 7.01 10.27
C ALA A 203 -6.96 8.10 10.29
N HIS A 204 -7.94 8.02 9.38
CA HIS A 204 -9.08 8.93 9.36
C HIS A 204 -10.39 8.16 9.55
N PHE A 205 -11.34 8.85 10.14
CA PHE A 205 -12.74 8.47 10.16
C PHE A 205 -13.60 9.55 9.53
N PHE A 206 -14.81 9.19 9.19
CA PHE A 206 -15.80 10.15 8.71
C PHE A 206 -17.16 9.92 9.37
N THR A 207 -17.95 10.97 9.39
CA THR A 207 -19.40 10.92 9.60
C THR A 207 -20.09 11.52 8.38
N TYR A 208 -21.16 10.87 7.94
CA TYR A 208 -22.00 11.37 6.86
C TYR A 208 -23.45 11.39 7.33
N LYS A 209 -24.06 12.58 7.30
CA LYS A 209 -25.45 12.81 7.70
C LYS A 209 -26.02 13.98 6.92
N ASP A 210 -27.26 13.86 6.44
CA ASP A 210 -28.00 14.94 5.77
C ASP A 210 -27.18 15.62 4.65
N GLY A 211 -26.47 14.85 3.83
CA GLY A 211 -25.60 15.33 2.76
C GLY A 211 -24.26 15.94 3.22
N ALA A 212 -24.04 16.09 4.51
CA ALA A 212 -22.78 16.62 5.06
C ALA A 212 -21.77 15.50 5.36
N LEU A 213 -20.58 15.62 4.81
CA LEU A 213 -19.44 14.72 5.06
C LEU A 213 -18.40 15.44 5.90
N ASP A 214 -18.07 14.90 7.07
CA ASP A 214 -17.02 15.40 7.96
C ASP A 214 -15.93 14.32 8.12
N ILE A 215 -14.68 14.62 7.73
CA ILE A 215 -13.53 13.69 7.77
C ILE A 215 -12.52 14.22 8.77
N LYS A 216 -12.12 13.36 9.73
CA LYS A 216 -11.17 13.72 10.79
C LYS A 216 -10.08 12.67 10.93
N ARG A 217 -8.85 13.14 11.22
CA ARG A 217 -7.74 12.26 11.59
C ARG A 217 -7.87 11.90 13.08
N TYR A 218 -7.74 10.60 13.41
CA TYR A 218 -7.79 10.13 14.79
C TYR A 218 -6.41 9.69 15.33
N TRP A 219 -5.41 9.47 14.46
CA TRP A 219 -4.07 9.08 14.88
C TRP A 219 -3.00 9.60 13.91
N GLU A 220 -1.79 9.83 14.43
CA GLU A 220 -0.62 10.24 13.63
C GLU A 220 0.67 9.74 14.29
N PRO A 221 1.61 9.13 13.54
CA PRO A 221 2.91 8.74 14.06
C PRO A 221 3.75 9.96 14.40
N THR A 222 4.32 10.00 15.61
CA THR A 222 5.13 11.11 16.08
C THR A 222 6.53 10.63 16.41
N PHE A 223 7.53 11.14 15.68
CA PHE A 223 8.94 10.82 15.93
C PHE A 223 9.47 11.61 17.12
N ILE A 224 9.67 10.95 18.25
CA ILE A 224 10.27 11.49 19.47
C ILE A 224 11.36 10.52 19.90
N GLU A 225 12.60 10.78 19.40
CA GLU A 225 13.76 9.97 19.75
C GLU A 225 14.00 10.04 21.27
N THR A 226 14.24 8.89 21.89
CA THR A 226 14.51 8.79 23.32
C THR A 226 15.93 8.30 23.57
N GLU A 227 16.52 8.65 24.72
CA GLU A 227 17.84 8.15 25.10
C GLU A 227 17.75 6.65 25.47
N GLY A 228 18.80 5.92 25.17
CA GLY A 228 18.93 4.49 25.43
C GLY A 228 20.14 3.89 24.74
N SER A 229 20.61 2.75 25.19
CA SER A 229 21.71 2.04 24.54
C SER A 229 21.22 1.32 23.28
N LEU A 230 22.16 0.99 22.40
CA LEU A 230 21.84 0.18 21.21
C LEU A 230 21.25 -1.18 21.60
N GLU A 231 21.78 -1.80 22.66
CA GLU A 231 21.35 -3.13 23.12
C GLU A 231 19.91 -3.07 23.65
N ASP A 232 19.56 -2.02 24.40
CA ASP A 232 18.18 -1.83 24.89
C ASP A 232 17.18 -1.76 23.71
N TYR A 233 17.54 -1.01 22.65
CA TYR A 233 16.68 -0.95 21.45
C TYR A 233 16.63 -2.26 20.69
N VAL A 234 17.72 -3.01 20.61
CA VAL A 234 17.75 -4.34 19.99
C VAL A 234 16.84 -5.29 20.75
N ASP A 235 16.87 -5.26 22.11
CA ASP A 235 15.99 -6.06 22.97
C ASP A 235 14.52 -5.70 22.78
N MET A 236 14.20 -4.41 22.81
CA MET A 236 12.83 -3.92 22.60
C MET A 236 12.30 -4.29 21.23
N ILE A 237 13.11 -4.14 20.17
CA ILE A 237 12.70 -4.51 18.80
C ILE A 237 12.42 -6.01 18.72
N ASP A 238 13.31 -6.85 19.25
CA ASP A 238 13.14 -8.31 19.21
C ASP A 238 11.89 -8.76 19.94
N GLN A 239 11.66 -8.22 21.12
CA GLN A 239 10.47 -8.53 21.91
C GLN A 239 9.18 -8.05 21.23
N THR A 240 9.13 -6.78 20.80
CA THR A 240 7.92 -6.19 20.20
C THR A 240 7.59 -6.85 18.86
N MET A 241 8.60 -7.20 18.05
CA MET A 241 8.36 -7.91 16.79
C MET A 241 7.85 -9.33 17.02
N LYS A 242 8.38 -10.07 18.00
CA LYS A 242 7.87 -11.41 18.34
C LYS A 242 6.42 -11.35 18.83
N GLU A 243 6.10 -10.38 19.66
CA GLU A 243 4.73 -10.15 20.14
C GLU A 243 3.81 -9.80 18.96
N SER A 244 4.20 -8.86 18.12
CA SER A 244 3.43 -8.47 16.93
C SER A 244 3.19 -9.68 16.01
N ILE A 245 4.22 -10.47 15.69
CA ILE A 245 4.08 -11.64 14.83
C ILE A 245 3.11 -12.66 15.45
N GLN A 246 3.16 -12.90 16.77
CA GLN A 246 2.22 -13.81 17.42
C GLN A 246 0.79 -13.26 17.41
N THR A 247 0.63 -11.96 17.61
CA THR A 247 -0.67 -11.26 17.53
C THR A 247 -1.27 -11.37 16.12
N HIS A 248 -0.45 -11.23 15.08
CA HIS A 248 -0.90 -11.35 13.69
C HIS A 248 -1.18 -12.80 13.24
N LYS A 249 -0.90 -13.80 14.09
CA LYS A 249 -1.25 -15.21 13.83
C LYS A 249 -2.66 -15.60 14.24
N ILE A 250 -3.39 -14.75 14.97
CA ILE A 250 -4.75 -15.05 15.44
C ILE A 250 -5.63 -15.43 14.24
N SER A 251 -6.08 -16.69 14.20
CA SER A 251 -6.84 -17.24 13.07
C SER A 251 -7.37 -18.63 13.41
N ASP A 252 -8.56 -18.99 12.93
CA ASP A 252 -9.11 -20.35 12.99
C ASP A 252 -8.72 -21.19 11.77
N VAL A 253 -8.01 -20.59 10.81
CA VAL A 253 -7.46 -21.26 9.61
C VAL A 253 -5.95 -21.20 9.62
N GLU A 254 -5.32 -22.06 8.80
CA GLU A 254 -3.86 -22.10 8.68
C GLU A 254 -3.30 -20.78 8.14
N VAL A 255 -2.19 -20.34 8.76
CA VAL A 255 -1.47 -19.11 8.42
C VAL A 255 -0.12 -19.50 7.79
N GLY A 256 0.22 -18.90 6.67
CA GLY A 256 1.54 -19.01 6.03
C GLY A 256 2.36 -17.72 6.13
N CYS A 257 3.51 -17.69 5.46
CA CYS A 257 4.36 -16.50 5.41
C CYS A 257 4.96 -16.32 4.02
N PHE A 258 4.96 -15.10 3.49
CA PHE A 258 5.75 -14.78 2.31
C PHE A 258 7.23 -14.72 2.69
N LEU A 259 8.07 -15.33 1.88
CA LEU A 259 9.51 -15.37 2.10
C LEU A 259 10.26 -14.96 0.84
N SER A 260 11.03 -13.89 0.96
CA SER A 260 12.04 -13.47 -0.03
C SER A 260 13.45 -13.67 0.55
N SER A 261 14.47 -13.25 -0.18
CA SER A 261 15.84 -13.22 0.33
C SER A 261 16.11 -12.00 1.25
N GLY A 262 15.13 -11.13 1.46
CA GLY A 262 15.27 -9.90 2.25
C GLY A 262 15.22 -10.13 3.76
N VAL A 263 15.92 -9.29 4.52
CA VAL A 263 15.96 -9.39 5.99
C VAL A 263 14.57 -9.30 6.64
N ASP A 264 13.65 -8.54 6.05
CA ASP A 264 12.33 -8.25 6.61
C ASP A 264 11.43 -9.49 6.64
N SER A 265 11.20 -10.08 5.46
CA SER A 265 10.44 -11.33 5.32
C SER A 265 11.11 -12.50 6.03
N SER A 266 12.44 -12.53 6.03
CA SER A 266 13.22 -13.56 6.75
C SER A 266 13.03 -13.43 8.27
N TYR A 267 12.99 -12.22 8.80
CA TYR A 267 12.76 -11.99 10.23
C TYR A 267 11.35 -12.44 10.64
N VAL A 268 10.34 -12.04 9.85
CA VAL A 268 8.97 -12.51 10.08
C VAL A 268 8.90 -14.03 10.03
N ALA A 269 9.42 -14.66 8.98
CA ALA A 269 9.39 -16.12 8.83
C ALA A 269 10.11 -16.85 9.97
N SER A 270 11.28 -16.36 10.41
CA SER A 270 12.04 -16.98 11.50
C SER A 270 11.35 -16.91 12.87
N CYS A 271 10.55 -15.86 13.11
CA CYS A 271 9.76 -15.71 14.35
C CYS A 271 8.35 -16.29 14.23
N PHE A 272 7.87 -16.52 13.01
CA PHE A 272 6.53 -17.00 12.72
C PHE A 272 6.26 -18.40 13.27
N LYS A 273 7.25 -19.33 13.16
CA LYS A 273 7.15 -20.73 13.64
C LYS A 273 5.88 -21.43 13.15
N GLY A 274 5.48 -21.19 11.91
CA GLY A 274 4.39 -21.88 11.23
C GLY A 274 4.93 -22.95 10.28
N ASP A 275 4.07 -23.51 9.43
CA ASP A 275 4.40 -24.70 8.64
C ASP A 275 4.80 -24.39 7.20
N LYS A 276 4.35 -23.25 6.64
CA LYS A 276 4.46 -22.96 5.21
C LYS A 276 5.01 -21.57 4.91
N THR A 277 5.95 -21.51 3.97
CA THR A 277 6.43 -20.26 3.37
C THR A 277 6.24 -20.31 1.85
N PHE A 278 6.07 -19.12 1.24
CA PHE A 278 5.79 -18.97 -0.19
C PHE A 278 6.76 -17.99 -0.83
N THR A 279 7.32 -18.39 -1.97
CA THR A 279 8.34 -17.61 -2.68
C THR A 279 8.09 -17.64 -4.17
N VAL A 280 8.32 -16.52 -4.87
CA VAL A 280 8.41 -16.51 -6.33
C VAL A 280 9.75 -15.93 -6.77
N GLY A 281 10.17 -16.29 -7.97
CA GLY A 281 11.39 -15.80 -8.61
C GLY A 281 11.22 -15.81 -10.12
N PHE A 282 12.25 -15.33 -10.84
CA PHE A 282 12.28 -15.31 -12.29
C PHE A 282 13.36 -16.27 -12.81
N ASP A 283 13.19 -16.73 -14.04
CA ASP A 283 14.22 -17.54 -14.74
C ASP A 283 15.38 -16.66 -15.21
N ASN A 284 16.07 -16.06 -14.23
CA ASN A 284 17.24 -15.22 -14.42
C ASN A 284 18.01 -15.17 -13.11
N GLU A 285 19.27 -15.61 -13.09
CA GLU A 285 20.08 -15.70 -11.87
C GLU A 285 20.16 -14.41 -11.05
N GLN A 286 20.20 -13.24 -11.70
CA GLN A 286 20.25 -11.94 -11.02
C GLN A 286 18.92 -11.55 -10.33
N TYR A 287 17.82 -12.20 -10.72
CA TYR A 287 16.46 -11.91 -10.29
C TYR A 287 15.79 -13.11 -9.60
N ASN A 288 16.56 -14.15 -9.25
CA ASN A 288 16.04 -15.36 -8.62
C ASN A 288 16.44 -15.41 -7.14
N GLU A 289 15.46 -15.31 -6.28
CA GLU A 289 15.64 -15.36 -4.82
C GLU A 289 15.27 -16.74 -4.22
N ILE A 290 14.79 -17.68 -5.04
CA ILE A 290 14.23 -18.97 -4.58
C ILE A 290 15.28 -19.80 -3.83
N SER A 291 16.53 -19.84 -4.29
CA SER A 291 17.60 -20.60 -3.64
C SER A 291 17.82 -20.17 -2.18
N TYR A 292 17.85 -18.86 -1.94
CA TYR A 292 18.00 -18.30 -0.59
C TYR A 292 16.80 -18.61 0.31
N ALA A 293 15.59 -18.47 -0.23
CA ALA A 293 14.39 -18.77 0.52
C ALA A 293 14.32 -20.25 0.92
N LYS A 294 14.69 -21.17 0.01
CA LYS A 294 14.80 -22.60 0.30
C LYS A 294 15.81 -22.92 1.38
N GLU A 295 16.99 -22.30 1.31
CA GLU A 295 18.04 -22.51 2.30
C GLU A 295 17.58 -22.05 3.68
N LEU A 296 17.06 -20.82 3.80
CA LEU A 296 16.54 -20.31 5.06
C LEU A 296 15.39 -21.16 5.58
N SER A 297 14.42 -21.52 4.74
CA SER A 297 13.28 -22.36 5.15
C SER A 297 13.73 -23.70 5.72
N LYS A 298 14.75 -24.32 5.11
CA LYS A 298 15.36 -25.55 5.62
C LYS A 298 16.01 -25.34 7.00
N GLU A 299 16.72 -24.21 7.19
CA GLU A 299 17.38 -23.90 8.48
C GLU A 299 16.38 -23.65 9.61
N ILE A 300 15.28 -22.95 9.31
CA ILE A 300 14.23 -22.66 10.32
C ILE A 300 13.17 -23.77 10.43
N GLY A 301 13.28 -24.85 9.65
CA GLY A 301 12.40 -26.01 9.73
C GLY A 301 10.99 -25.80 9.19
N ILE A 302 10.80 -24.90 8.21
CA ILE A 302 9.51 -24.57 7.59
C ILE A 302 9.52 -25.02 6.12
N GLU A 303 8.41 -25.62 5.64
CA GLU A 303 8.29 -26.01 4.23
C GLU A 303 8.21 -24.77 3.31
N ASN A 304 8.91 -24.79 2.18
CA ASN A 304 8.88 -23.70 1.19
C ASN A 304 8.25 -24.12 -0.13
N PHE A 305 7.13 -23.50 -0.45
CA PHE A 305 6.48 -23.56 -1.76
C PHE A 305 7.00 -22.43 -2.64
N HIS A 306 7.34 -22.74 -3.89
CA HIS A 306 7.91 -21.73 -4.77
C HIS A 306 7.45 -21.89 -6.22
N LYS A 307 7.46 -20.78 -6.96
CA LYS A 307 7.13 -20.71 -8.39
C LYS A 307 8.17 -19.84 -9.12
N VAL A 308 8.64 -20.32 -10.26
CA VAL A 308 9.38 -19.51 -11.23
C VAL A 308 8.38 -18.89 -12.20
N ILE A 309 8.36 -17.56 -12.29
CA ILE A 309 7.49 -16.80 -13.19
C ILE A 309 8.21 -16.67 -14.53
N THR A 310 7.59 -17.17 -15.61
CA THR A 310 8.10 -16.98 -16.97
C THR A 310 7.80 -15.57 -17.49
N PRO A 311 8.58 -15.04 -18.43
CA PRO A 311 8.27 -13.77 -19.06
C PRO A 311 6.86 -13.75 -19.69
N GLU A 312 6.44 -14.84 -20.31
CA GLU A 312 5.12 -15.00 -20.92
C GLU A 312 3.98 -14.87 -19.89
N GLU A 313 4.09 -15.59 -18.77
CA GLU A 313 3.12 -15.49 -17.66
C GLU A 313 3.05 -14.06 -17.14
N TYR A 314 4.21 -13.43 -16.93
CA TYR A 314 4.28 -12.06 -16.42
C TYR A 314 3.54 -11.08 -17.34
N TRP A 315 3.87 -11.05 -18.64
CA TRP A 315 3.30 -10.11 -19.57
C TRP A 315 1.81 -10.38 -19.88
N SER A 316 1.38 -11.63 -19.91
CA SER A 316 -0.03 -12.00 -20.13
C SER A 316 -0.93 -11.68 -18.94
N SER A 317 -0.38 -11.53 -17.73
CA SER A 317 -1.14 -11.20 -16.52
C SER A 317 -1.42 -9.71 -16.33
N LEU A 318 -0.75 -8.81 -17.09
CA LEU A 318 -0.78 -7.37 -16.85
C LEU A 318 -2.20 -6.77 -16.84
N THR A 319 -3.05 -7.19 -17.76
CA THR A 319 -4.44 -6.71 -17.83
C THR A 319 -5.22 -7.11 -16.57
N LYS A 320 -5.07 -8.37 -16.10
CA LYS A 320 -5.70 -8.85 -14.86
C LYS A 320 -5.19 -8.08 -13.63
N VAL A 321 -3.88 -7.88 -13.55
CA VAL A 321 -3.24 -7.12 -12.46
C VAL A 321 -3.80 -5.69 -12.42
N GLN A 322 -3.84 -4.99 -13.57
CA GLN A 322 -4.39 -3.62 -13.62
C GLN A 322 -5.90 -3.57 -13.35
N TYR A 323 -6.65 -4.61 -13.70
CA TYR A 323 -8.07 -4.72 -13.32
C TYR A 323 -8.24 -4.77 -11.80
N HIS A 324 -7.47 -5.61 -11.12
CA HIS A 324 -7.57 -5.72 -9.66
C HIS A 324 -7.01 -4.50 -8.92
N MET A 325 -6.07 -3.77 -9.54
CA MET A 325 -5.52 -2.53 -8.95
C MET A 325 -6.53 -1.38 -8.88
N ASP A 326 -7.58 -1.37 -9.71
CA ASP A 326 -8.56 -0.28 -9.91
C ASP A 326 -7.95 0.99 -10.53
N GLU A 327 -6.79 1.43 -10.08
CA GLU A 327 -6.03 2.58 -10.57
C GLU A 327 -4.72 2.11 -11.22
N PRO A 328 -4.14 2.86 -12.16
CA PRO A 328 -2.86 2.46 -12.72
C PRO A 328 -1.77 2.47 -11.65
N LEU A 329 -1.07 1.37 -11.54
CA LEU A 329 0.12 1.23 -10.69
C LEU A 329 1.29 0.71 -11.54
N ALA A 330 2.42 1.42 -11.48
CA ALA A 330 3.60 1.07 -12.27
C ALA A 330 4.74 0.46 -11.44
N ASP A 331 4.45 -0.07 -10.26
CA ASP A 331 5.44 -0.90 -9.57
C ASP A 331 5.46 -2.31 -10.17
N PRO A 332 6.58 -2.73 -10.81
CA PRO A 332 6.68 -4.06 -11.40
C PRO A 332 6.51 -5.20 -10.40
N ALA A 333 6.79 -4.96 -9.11
CA ALA A 333 6.64 -5.94 -8.05
C ALA A 333 5.18 -6.36 -7.82
N ALA A 334 4.19 -5.55 -8.25
CA ALA A 334 2.77 -5.91 -8.14
C ALA A 334 2.44 -7.23 -8.84
N VAL A 335 3.02 -7.47 -10.02
CA VAL A 335 2.81 -8.72 -10.78
C VAL A 335 3.42 -9.91 -10.04
N ALA A 336 4.61 -9.76 -9.48
CA ALA A 336 5.22 -10.83 -8.70
C ALA A 336 4.42 -11.16 -7.43
N LEU A 337 3.87 -10.12 -6.79
CA LEU A 337 2.99 -10.27 -5.62
C LEU A 337 1.67 -10.97 -5.99
N TYR A 338 1.12 -10.70 -7.18
CA TYR A 338 -0.02 -11.43 -7.73
C TYR A 338 0.27 -12.93 -7.81
N PHE A 339 1.41 -13.33 -8.36
CA PHE A 339 1.77 -14.76 -8.50
C PHE A 339 2.14 -15.44 -7.18
N VAL A 340 2.79 -14.77 -6.23
CA VAL A 340 3.03 -15.39 -4.92
C VAL A 340 1.73 -15.54 -4.13
N SER A 341 0.79 -14.62 -4.32
CA SER A 341 -0.54 -14.71 -3.72
C SER A 341 -1.37 -15.85 -4.34
N GLU A 342 -1.31 -16.01 -5.68
CA GLU A 342 -1.89 -17.16 -6.37
C GLU A 342 -1.34 -18.50 -5.87
N LEU A 343 -0.03 -18.56 -5.65
CA LEU A 343 0.62 -19.76 -5.11
C LEU A 343 0.13 -20.05 -3.69
N ALA A 344 0.16 -19.04 -2.82
CA ALA A 344 -0.17 -19.19 -1.40
C ALA A 344 -1.66 -19.54 -1.18
N SER A 345 -2.56 -18.94 -1.97
CA SER A 345 -4.01 -19.18 -1.84
C SER A 345 -4.45 -20.63 -2.09
N LYS A 346 -3.60 -21.43 -2.74
CA LYS A 346 -3.82 -22.87 -2.94
C LYS A 346 -3.56 -23.70 -1.67
N HIS A 347 -2.96 -23.09 -0.66
CA HIS A 347 -2.51 -23.77 0.56
C HIS A 347 -3.07 -23.15 1.84
N VAL A 348 -3.23 -21.82 1.89
CA VAL A 348 -3.64 -21.08 3.09
C VAL A 348 -4.59 -19.93 2.73
N LYS A 349 -5.37 -19.45 3.71
CA LYS A 349 -6.21 -18.24 3.56
C LYS A 349 -5.56 -16.98 4.12
N VAL A 350 -4.51 -17.11 4.91
CA VAL A 350 -3.81 -16.01 5.59
C VAL A 350 -2.31 -16.14 5.39
N VAL A 351 -1.62 -15.02 5.12
CA VAL A 351 -0.15 -14.96 5.06
C VAL A 351 0.38 -13.75 5.80
N LEU A 352 1.53 -13.91 6.44
CA LEU A 352 2.31 -12.81 6.99
C LEU A 352 3.33 -12.30 5.95
N SER A 353 3.60 -10.99 5.96
CA SER A 353 4.56 -10.33 5.06
C SER A 353 5.48 -9.37 5.81
N GLY A 354 6.61 -9.02 5.19
CA GLY A 354 7.62 -8.10 5.73
C GLY A 354 7.42 -6.63 5.36
N GLU A 355 6.27 -6.23 4.82
CA GLU A 355 6.00 -4.87 4.38
C GLU A 355 6.02 -3.86 5.55
N GLY A 356 6.43 -2.61 5.29
CA GLY A 356 6.51 -1.54 6.27
C GLY A 356 7.82 -1.45 7.03
N ALA A 357 8.67 -2.47 7.00
CA ALA A 357 9.96 -2.48 7.69
C ALA A 357 10.91 -1.39 7.19
N ASP A 358 10.91 -1.12 5.89
CA ASP A 358 11.78 -0.11 5.29
C ASP A 358 11.41 1.31 5.72
N GLU A 359 10.14 1.62 5.78
CA GLU A 359 9.61 2.91 6.17
C GLU A 359 9.82 3.17 7.66
N LEU A 360 9.53 2.20 8.53
CA LEU A 360 9.62 2.37 9.97
C LEU A 360 11.06 2.40 10.47
N PHE A 361 11.91 1.48 10.00
CA PHE A 361 13.27 1.32 10.51
C PHE A 361 14.35 1.96 9.61
N GLY A 362 13.97 2.66 8.54
CA GLY A 362 14.90 3.36 7.67
C GLY A 362 15.67 2.43 6.73
N GLY A 363 14.97 1.60 5.95
CA GLY A 363 15.58 0.54 5.15
C GLY A 363 16.02 0.92 3.74
N TYR A 364 15.43 1.92 3.13
CA TYR A 364 15.76 2.31 1.76
C TYR A 364 17.16 2.90 1.65
N ASN A 365 17.91 2.48 0.63
CA ASN A 365 19.27 2.96 0.41
C ASN A 365 19.36 4.49 0.28
N ILE A 366 18.31 5.15 -0.24
CA ILE A 366 18.26 6.60 -0.38
C ILE A 366 18.30 7.32 0.98
N TYR A 367 17.87 6.68 2.06
CA TYR A 367 17.91 7.26 3.41
C TYR A 367 19.34 7.43 3.95
N LYS A 368 20.34 6.79 3.32
CA LYS A 368 21.75 7.03 3.64
C LYS A 368 22.28 8.35 3.06
N GLU A 369 21.64 8.89 2.03
CA GLU A 369 22.12 10.11 1.36
C GLU A 369 22.37 11.28 2.32
N PRO A 370 21.47 11.63 3.27
CA PRO A 370 21.75 12.71 4.24
C PRO A 370 22.94 12.40 5.16
N VAL A 371 23.10 11.13 5.57
CA VAL A 371 24.21 10.69 6.42
C VAL A 371 25.55 10.76 5.68
N ASP A 372 25.57 10.29 4.43
CA ASP A 372 26.76 10.33 3.56
C ASP A 372 27.14 11.77 3.20
N ASN A 373 26.15 12.66 3.02
CA ASN A 373 26.33 14.07 2.68
C ASN A 373 26.63 14.96 3.90
N ALA A 374 26.60 14.46 5.13
CA ALA A 374 26.74 15.26 6.34
C ALA A 374 27.98 16.17 6.32
N LYS A 375 29.13 15.66 5.87
CA LYS A 375 30.37 16.46 5.72
C LYS A 375 30.25 17.55 4.65
N TYR A 376 29.54 17.30 3.55
CA TYR A 376 29.32 18.30 2.50
C TYR A 376 28.40 19.42 2.99
N HIS A 377 27.46 19.12 3.85
CA HIS A 377 26.54 20.08 4.44
C HIS A 377 27.19 21.02 5.45
N THR A 378 28.40 20.74 5.91
CA THR A 378 29.17 21.72 6.71
C THR A 378 29.68 22.91 5.90
N LEU A 379 29.73 22.80 4.56
CA LEU A 379 30.06 23.90 3.66
C LEU A 379 28.92 24.93 3.60
N PRO A 380 29.24 26.25 3.51
CA PRO A 380 28.22 27.28 3.33
C PRO A 380 27.32 27.01 2.11
N GLN A 381 26.02 27.30 2.25
CA GLN A 381 25.03 27.08 1.21
C GLN A 381 25.39 27.71 -0.15
N GLY A 382 25.94 28.95 -0.12
CA GLY A 382 26.40 29.66 -1.33
C GLY A 382 27.48 28.89 -2.09
N LEU A 383 28.46 28.30 -1.37
CA LEU A 383 29.52 27.50 -1.98
C LEU A 383 28.95 26.20 -2.57
N ARG A 384 28.05 25.49 -1.86
CA ARG A 384 27.40 24.29 -2.38
C ARG A 384 26.59 24.60 -3.65
N THR A 385 25.84 25.70 -3.66
CA THR A 385 25.07 26.14 -4.82
C THR A 385 25.98 26.48 -6.02
N PHE A 386 27.13 27.13 -5.77
CA PHE A 386 28.10 27.39 -6.82
C PHE A 386 28.68 26.11 -7.41
N LEU A 387 29.10 25.16 -6.57
CA LEU A 387 29.62 23.86 -7.02
C LEU A 387 28.59 23.07 -7.80
N ALA A 388 27.32 23.12 -7.39
CA ALA A 388 26.23 22.46 -8.10
C ALA A 388 25.97 23.08 -9.49
N LYS A 389 26.02 24.43 -9.61
CA LYS A 389 25.90 25.11 -10.90
C LYS A 389 27.04 24.73 -11.84
N LEU A 390 28.27 24.69 -11.32
CA LEU A 390 29.46 24.28 -12.08
C LEU A 390 29.31 22.82 -12.54
N ALA A 391 28.92 21.90 -11.63
CA ALA A 391 28.70 20.50 -11.97
C ALA A 391 27.60 20.32 -13.05
N LYS A 392 26.51 21.09 -12.99
CA LYS A 392 25.42 21.06 -14.01
C LYS A 392 25.91 21.55 -15.38
N ALA A 393 26.77 22.58 -15.42
CA ALA A 393 27.28 23.14 -16.67
C ALA A 393 28.22 22.20 -17.42
N LEU A 394 28.85 21.24 -16.75
CA LEU A 394 29.73 20.27 -17.40
C LEU A 394 28.92 19.26 -18.25
N PRO A 395 29.24 19.10 -19.54
CA PRO A 395 28.46 18.26 -20.48
C PRO A 395 28.65 16.76 -20.24
N PHE A 396 29.66 16.35 -19.48
CA PHE A 396 29.99 14.95 -19.21
C PHE A 396 29.58 14.53 -17.79
N SER A 397 29.33 13.23 -17.63
CA SER A 397 29.08 12.62 -16.33
C SER A 397 30.40 12.25 -15.65
N PHE A 398 30.55 12.54 -14.36
CA PHE A 398 31.69 12.11 -13.55
C PHE A 398 31.19 11.59 -12.20
N LYS A 399 32.02 10.77 -11.53
CA LYS A 399 31.68 10.23 -10.21
C LYS A 399 31.57 11.38 -9.20
N GLY A 400 30.40 11.51 -8.57
CA GLY A 400 30.10 12.59 -7.63
C GLY A 400 29.32 13.77 -8.20
N LYS A 401 29.04 13.83 -9.52
CA LYS A 401 28.24 14.91 -10.12
C LYS A 401 26.88 15.05 -9.43
N ASN A 402 26.16 13.94 -9.26
CA ASN A 402 24.86 13.93 -8.57
C ASN A 402 24.99 14.29 -7.08
N TYR A 403 26.06 13.87 -6.43
CA TYR A 403 26.36 14.26 -5.04
C TYR A 403 26.44 15.77 -4.86
N LEU A 404 27.19 16.47 -5.74
CA LEU A 404 27.30 17.93 -5.71
C LEU A 404 25.96 18.62 -5.99
N ILE A 405 25.21 18.12 -6.98
CA ILE A 405 23.93 18.72 -7.41
C ILE A 405 22.87 18.54 -6.33
N ARG A 406 22.67 17.31 -5.86
CA ARG A 406 21.65 16.98 -4.85
C ARG A 406 22.01 17.54 -3.47
N GLY A 407 23.29 17.48 -3.08
CA GLY A 407 23.76 18.01 -1.79
C GLY A 407 23.69 19.54 -1.64
N ALA A 408 23.45 20.27 -2.73
CA ALA A 408 23.20 21.72 -2.68
C ALA A 408 21.71 22.06 -2.45
N GLN A 409 20.82 21.09 -2.57
CA GLN A 409 19.38 21.25 -2.38
C GLN A 409 18.97 20.87 -0.94
N THR A 410 17.88 21.46 -0.45
CA THR A 410 17.24 20.98 0.79
C THR A 410 16.62 19.60 0.57
N ILE A 411 16.23 18.92 1.65
CA ILE A 411 15.59 17.59 1.51
C ILE A 411 14.24 17.70 0.81
N GLU A 412 13.49 18.75 1.11
CA GLU A 412 12.18 19.05 0.54
C GLU A 412 12.26 19.34 -0.98
N GLU A 413 13.43 19.80 -1.46
CA GLU A 413 13.66 20.05 -2.88
C GLU A 413 14.07 18.81 -3.66
N ARG A 414 14.83 17.88 -3.03
CA ARG A 414 15.45 16.74 -3.72
C ARG A 414 14.78 15.40 -3.49
N PHE A 415 13.90 15.29 -2.51
CA PHE A 415 13.19 14.06 -2.20
C PHE A 415 11.68 14.31 -2.11
N ILE A 416 10.94 13.75 -3.03
CA ILE A 416 9.47 13.80 -3.09
C ILE A 416 8.81 12.43 -2.89
N GLY A 417 9.58 11.44 -2.39
CA GLY A 417 9.20 10.05 -2.20
C GLY A 417 10.15 9.09 -2.93
N ASN A 418 10.02 7.81 -2.66
CA ASN A 418 10.85 6.76 -3.26
C ASN A 418 10.66 6.59 -4.78
N ALA A 419 9.50 6.97 -5.30
CA ALA A 419 9.25 7.01 -6.72
C ALA A 419 9.37 8.45 -7.26
N TYR A 420 10.28 8.67 -8.21
CA TYR A 420 10.42 9.91 -8.96
C TYR A 420 10.77 9.57 -10.41
N MET A 421 9.74 9.38 -11.23
CA MET A 421 9.90 8.90 -12.62
C MET A 421 10.16 10.05 -13.58
N PHE A 422 9.24 10.99 -13.68
CA PHE A 422 9.32 12.14 -14.57
C PHE A 422 9.37 13.44 -13.78
N SER A 423 10.32 14.31 -14.12
CA SER A 423 10.34 15.69 -13.63
C SER A 423 9.19 16.51 -14.24
N VAL A 424 8.89 17.66 -13.62
CA VAL A 424 7.86 18.58 -14.13
C VAL A 424 8.12 18.97 -15.59
N ASP A 425 9.40 19.27 -15.95
CA ASP A 425 9.76 19.66 -17.32
C ASP A 425 9.63 18.50 -18.31
N GLU A 426 9.92 17.27 -17.89
CA GLU A 426 9.73 16.09 -18.73
C GLU A 426 8.23 15.81 -18.96
N ARG A 427 7.39 15.94 -17.92
CA ARG A 427 5.93 15.76 -18.06
C ARG A 427 5.32 16.76 -19.04
N LYS A 428 5.68 18.04 -18.91
CA LYS A 428 5.20 19.11 -19.80
C LYS A 428 5.54 18.87 -21.26
N LYS A 429 6.67 18.21 -21.54
CA LYS A 429 7.07 17.86 -22.92
C LYS A 429 6.36 16.59 -23.40
N LEU A 430 6.13 15.65 -22.50
CA LEU A 430 5.56 14.33 -22.78
C LEU A 430 4.05 14.40 -23.01
N LEU A 431 3.33 15.17 -22.18
CA LEU A 431 1.87 15.27 -22.22
C LEU A 431 1.41 16.25 -23.31
N LYS A 432 0.37 15.86 -24.05
CA LYS A 432 -0.39 16.74 -24.96
C LYS A 432 -1.51 17.50 -24.24
N VAL A 433 -1.99 16.93 -23.13
CA VAL A 433 -3.01 17.56 -22.28
C VAL A 433 -2.33 18.42 -21.22
N SER A 434 -2.86 19.61 -20.99
CA SER A 434 -2.43 20.49 -19.91
C SER A 434 -3.47 20.46 -18.81
N THR A 435 -3.08 20.04 -17.63
CA THR A 435 -3.96 19.98 -16.46
C THR A 435 -3.48 20.99 -15.42
N PRO A 436 -4.35 21.44 -14.49
CA PRO A 436 -3.95 22.26 -13.35
C PRO A 436 -3.32 21.43 -12.22
N ALA A 437 -2.72 20.26 -12.54
CA ALA A 437 -2.15 19.38 -11.54
C ALA A 437 -1.13 20.08 -10.66
N LYS A 438 -1.19 19.81 -9.37
CA LYS A 438 -0.29 20.42 -8.39
C LYS A 438 1.16 20.02 -8.66
N ASP A 439 2.08 20.94 -8.43
CA ASP A 439 3.51 20.62 -8.36
C ASP A 439 3.73 19.48 -7.35
N PRO A 440 4.52 18.45 -7.67
CA PRO A 440 4.85 17.37 -6.73
C PRO A 440 5.33 17.88 -5.36
N LYS A 441 6.05 18.99 -5.34
CA LYS A 441 6.48 19.62 -4.08
C LYS A 441 5.30 20.19 -3.27
N ALA A 442 4.27 20.70 -3.94
CA ALA A 442 3.07 21.17 -3.25
C ALA A 442 2.29 20.02 -2.60
N LEU A 443 2.34 18.80 -3.19
CA LEU A 443 1.76 17.60 -2.59
C LEU A 443 2.55 17.12 -1.35
N THR A 444 3.87 17.27 -1.34
CA THR A 444 4.72 16.81 -0.23
C THR A 444 4.87 17.85 0.90
N ALA A 445 4.68 19.14 0.61
CA ALA A 445 4.89 20.23 1.57
C ALA A 445 4.08 20.10 2.88
N PRO A 446 2.81 19.68 2.91
CA PRO A 446 2.06 19.51 4.16
C PRO A 446 2.68 18.47 5.10
N PHE A 447 3.28 17.41 4.55
CA PHE A 447 3.97 16.39 5.34
C PHE A 447 5.28 16.91 5.89
N TYR A 448 6.09 17.59 5.09
CA TYR A 448 7.34 18.21 5.54
C TYR A 448 7.11 19.27 6.62
N ALA A 449 6.04 20.05 6.53
CA ALA A 449 5.70 21.06 7.53
C ALA A 449 5.52 20.50 8.95
N LYS A 450 5.01 19.25 9.06
CA LYS A 450 4.79 18.57 10.34
C LYS A 450 6.08 18.07 11.01
N VAL A 451 7.13 17.84 10.24
CA VAL A 451 8.42 17.30 10.71
C VAL A 451 9.59 18.23 10.40
N LYS A 452 9.32 19.54 10.27
CA LYS A 452 10.32 20.55 9.87
C LYS A 452 11.56 20.59 10.77
N ASP A 453 11.39 20.28 12.06
CA ASP A 453 12.41 20.27 13.11
C ASP A 453 13.16 18.92 13.22
N LYS A 454 12.79 17.92 12.44
CA LYS A 454 13.40 16.59 12.47
C LYS A 454 14.58 16.48 11.51
N SER A 455 15.38 15.41 11.68
CA SER A 455 16.49 15.09 10.78
C SER A 455 15.99 14.83 9.35
N ASP A 456 16.85 15.07 8.36
CA ASP A 456 16.49 14.81 6.95
C ASP A 456 16.03 13.37 6.71
N VAL A 457 16.66 12.38 7.35
CA VAL A 457 16.23 10.97 7.26
C VAL A 457 14.83 10.78 7.84
N THR A 458 14.54 11.36 9.00
CA THR A 458 13.21 11.29 9.62
C THR A 458 12.14 11.95 8.74
N LYS A 459 12.48 13.09 8.11
CA LYS A 459 11.60 13.75 7.12
C LYS A 459 11.28 12.84 5.93
N MET A 460 12.29 12.12 5.41
CA MET A 460 12.10 11.18 4.30
C MET A 460 11.22 9.98 4.72
N GLN A 461 11.48 9.38 5.90
CA GLN A 461 10.67 8.29 6.43
C GLN A 461 9.21 8.71 6.64
N TYR A 462 9.00 9.88 7.24
CA TYR A 462 7.66 10.41 7.48
C TYR A 462 6.89 10.64 6.18
N LEU A 463 7.54 11.17 5.14
CA LEU A 463 6.93 11.34 3.83
C LEU A 463 6.54 9.98 3.22
N ASP A 464 7.47 9.02 3.21
CA ASP A 464 7.22 7.69 2.63
C ASP A 464 6.14 6.91 3.38
N MET A 465 6.05 7.03 4.70
CA MET A 465 4.95 6.43 5.49
C MET A 465 3.57 6.93 5.06
N HIS A 466 3.46 8.20 4.66
CA HIS A 466 2.17 8.81 4.31
C HIS A 466 1.83 8.73 2.81
N MET A 467 2.82 8.63 1.94
CA MET A 467 2.63 8.63 0.49
C MET A 467 2.97 7.28 -0.15
N TRP A 468 4.24 6.89 -0.08
CA TRP A 468 4.74 5.66 -0.72
C TRP A 468 4.15 4.40 -0.12
N LEU A 469 4.16 4.28 1.22
CA LEU A 469 3.63 3.13 1.93
C LEU A 469 2.14 2.91 1.63
N ALA A 470 1.32 3.93 1.80
CA ALA A 470 -0.13 3.82 1.60
C ALA A 470 -0.54 3.79 0.12
N GLY A 471 0.17 4.53 -0.75
CA GLY A 471 -0.20 4.72 -2.17
C GLY A 471 0.33 3.63 -3.10
N ASP A 472 1.42 2.96 -2.75
CA ASP A 472 2.03 1.90 -3.55
C ASP A 472 2.12 0.58 -2.78
N ILE A 473 2.90 0.53 -1.68
CA ILE A 473 3.26 -0.72 -1.00
C ILE A 473 2.02 -1.46 -0.47
N LEU A 474 1.20 -0.82 0.34
CA LEU A 474 0.02 -1.43 0.95
C LEU A 474 -1.12 -1.63 -0.05
N LEU A 475 -1.25 -0.71 -1.01
CA LEU A 475 -2.27 -0.81 -2.05
C LEU A 475 -2.08 -2.08 -2.87
N LYS A 476 -0.85 -2.32 -3.41
CA LYS A 476 -0.57 -3.55 -4.17
C LYS A 476 -0.63 -4.80 -3.29
N ALA A 477 -0.20 -4.70 -2.01
CA ALA A 477 -0.24 -5.80 -1.07
C ALA A 477 -1.67 -6.32 -0.87
N ASP A 478 -2.63 -5.43 -0.57
CA ASP A 478 -4.04 -5.79 -0.41
C ASP A 478 -4.67 -6.25 -1.73
N LYS A 479 -4.52 -5.47 -2.81
CA LYS A 479 -5.17 -5.74 -4.09
C LYS A 479 -4.72 -7.06 -4.72
N MET A 480 -3.41 -7.34 -4.70
CA MET A 480 -2.86 -8.55 -5.33
C MET A 480 -3.14 -9.80 -4.51
N SER A 481 -3.10 -9.72 -3.19
CA SER A 481 -3.49 -10.85 -2.34
C SER A 481 -4.98 -11.13 -2.43
N MET A 482 -5.81 -10.09 -2.39
CA MET A 482 -7.27 -10.24 -2.47
C MET A 482 -7.77 -10.64 -3.86
N ALA A 483 -7.02 -10.40 -4.93
CA ALA A 483 -7.31 -10.98 -6.25
C ALA A 483 -7.40 -12.52 -6.22
N HIS A 484 -6.81 -13.14 -5.19
CA HIS A 484 -6.80 -14.58 -4.96
C HIS A 484 -7.49 -15.01 -3.65
N SER A 485 -8.32 -14.15 -3.05
CA SER A 485 -8.99 -14.43 -1.78
C SER A 485 -8.00 -14.83 -0.66
N LEU A 486 -6.86 -14.14 -0.58
CA LEU A 486 -5.80 -14.37 0.39
C LEU A 486 -5.65 -13.14 1.30
N GLU A 487 -5.73 -13.34 2.62
CA GLU A 487 -5.49 -12.27 3.58
C GLU A 487 -3.99 -12.07 3.82
N LEU A 488 -3.49 -10.88 3.50
CA LEU A 488 -2.13 -10.50 3.82
C LEU A 488 -2.11 -9.63 5.09
N ARG A 489 -1.26 -10.01 6.05
CA ARG A 489 -1.01 -9.31 7.32
C ARG A 489 0.43 -8.82 7.39
N VAL A 490 0.63 -7.68 8.03
CA VAL A 490 1.89 -6.93 8.01
C VAL A 490 2.41 -6.61 9.42
N PRO A 491 3.04 -7.56 10.12
CA PRO A 491 3.44 -7.41 11.52
C PRO A 491 4.33 -6.19 11.80
N PHE A 492 5.12 -5.72 10.85
CA PHE A 492 5.88 -4.47 11.01
C PHE A 492 4.99 -3.24 11.16
N LEU A 493 3.79 -3.25 10.59
CA LEU A 493 2.83 -2.15 10.67
C LEU A 493 1.83 -2.31 11.82
N ASP A 494 2.22 -3.01 12.85
CA ASP A 494 1.55 -2.95 14.14
C ASP A 494 1.74 -1.57 14.78
N LYS A 495 0.70 -1.03 15.42
CA LYS A 495 0.74 0.25 16.14
C LYS A 495 1.88 0.27 17.17
N GLU A 496 2.09 -0.82 17.92
CA GLU A 496 3.14 -0.91 18.95
C GLU A 496 4.54 -0.92 18.34
N VAL A 497 4.73 -1.62 17.22
CA VAL A 497 6.00 -1.59 16.47
C VAL A 497 6.30 -0.18 15.95
N CYS A 498 5.30 0.52 15.44
CA CYS A 498 5.46 1.91 14.99
C CYS A 498 5.82 2.84 16.15
N LEU A 499 5.13 2.74 17.29
CA LEU A 499 5.42 3.53 18.49
C LEU A 499 6.84 3.32 19.00
N LEU A 500 7.36 2.09 18.92
CA LEU A 500 8.77 1.81 19.22
C LEU A 500 9.70 2.42 18.16
N ALA A 501 9.44 2.19 16.87
CA ALA A 501 10.30 2.64 15.78
C ALA A 501 10.49 4.17 15.77
N THR A 502 9.45 4.93 16.13
CA THR A 502 9.52 6.41 16.20
C THR A 502 10.33 6.94 17.38
N LYS A 503 10.67 6.10 18.37
CA LYS A 503 11.52 6.44 19.52
C LYS A 503 13.00 6.16 19.28
N ILE A 504 13.34 5.33 18.29
CA ILE A 504 14.72 4.89 18.04
C ILE A 504 15.56 6.06 17.54
N PRO A 505 16.73 6.39 18.14
CA PRO A 505 17.65 7.41 17.66
C PRO A 505 18.09 7.18 16.22
N LEU A 506 18.27 8.27 15.47
CA LEU A 506 18.62 8.20 14.05
C LEU A 506 19.81 7.27 13.76
N HIS A 507 20.90 7.38 14.54
CA HIS A 507 22.13 6.61 14.31
C HIS A 507 21.98 5.10 14.57
N TYR A 508 20.91 4.67 15.24
CA TYR A 508 20.50 3.27 15.39
C TYR A 508 19.54 2.81 14.30
N ARG A 509 18.88 3.74 13.58
CA ARG A 509 18.09 3.43 12.39
C ARG A 509 18.96 3.38 11.15
N VAL A 510 19.69 4.46 10.85
CA VAL A 510 20.51 4.61 9.64
C VAL A 510 21.87 5.20 10.02
N ASN A 511 22.93 4.55 9.59
CA ASN A 511 24.31 5.04 9.74
C ASN A 511 25.09 4.85 8.42
N LYS A 512 26.37 5.20 8.41
CA LYS A 512 27.21 5.11 7.18
C LYS A 512 27.33 3.71 6.62
N GLU A 513 27.24 2.70 7.45
CA GLU A 513 27.46 1.31 7.06
C GLU A 513 26.14 0.61 6.74
N ASN A 514 25.12 0.86 7.56
CA ASN A 514 23.87 0.10 7.56
C ASN A 514 22.61 0.96 7.51
N THR A 515 21.61 0.44 6.85
CA THR A 515 20.19 0.77 6.99
C THR A 515 19.54 -0.23 7.95
N LYS A 516 18.46 0.15 8.66
CA LYS A 516 17.78 -0.70 9.67
C LYS A 516 18.73 -1.23 10.74
N TYR A 517 19.69 -0.45 11.20
CA TYR A 517 20.84 -0.99 11.94
C TYR A 517 20.41 -1.78 13.19
N ALA A 518 19.66 -1.20 14.12
CA ALA A 518 19.21 -1.90 15.32
C ALA A 518 18.27 -3.09 14.99
N MET A 519 17.36 -2.92 14.00
CA MET A 519 16.46 -3.99 13.57
C MET A 519 17.23 -5.18 13.00
N ARG A 520 18.29 -4.95 12.22
CA ARG A 520 19.15 -6.05 11.73
C ARG A 520 19.85 -6.79 12.85
N LEU A 521 20.26 -6.11 13.92
CA LEU A 521 20.85 -6.75 15.09
C LEU A 521 19.82 -7.60 15.84
N ALA A 522 18.58 -7.11 15.99
CA ALA A 522 17.49 -7.90 16.55
C ALA A 522 17.19 -9.14 15.68
N ALA A 523 17.14 -8.97 14.36
CA ALA A 523 16.92 -10.06 13.43
C ALA A 523 18.01 -11.17 13.52
N LYS A 524 19.28 -10.82 13.72
CA LYS A 524 20.39 -11.78 13.90
C LYS A 524 20.20 -12.75 15.04
N ARG A 525 19.37 -12.43 16.03
CA ARG A 525 19.08 -13.33 17.15
C ARG A 525 18.19 -14.50 16.76
N ASN A 526 17.47 -14.37 15.63
CA ASN A 526 16.43 -15.30 15.22
C ASN A 526 16.69 -15.97 13.86
N MET A 527 17.71 -15.50 13.12
CA MET A 527 18.05 -16.02 11.81
C MET A 527 19.56 -16.03 11.57
N PRO A 528 20.06 -16.73 10.56
CA PRO A 528 21.49 -16.76 10.21
C PRO A 528 22.04 -15.34 9.97
N ALA A 529 23.25 -15.09 10.47
CA ALA A 529 23.89 -13.77 10.35
C ALA A 529 24.09 -13.32 8.89
N ALA A 530 24.31 -14.26 7.98
CA ALA A 530 24.43 -14.00 6.54
C ALA A 530 23.15 -13.38 5.98
N THR A 531 21.97 -13.90 6.34
CA THR A 531 20.65 -13.40 5.95
C THR A 531 20.38 -12.03 6.55
N ALA A 532 20.65 -11.85 7.85
CA ALA A 532 20.43 -10.58 8.55
C ALA A 532 21.30 -9.44 8.00
N ASN A 533 22.49 -9.74 7.50
CA ASN A 533 23.44 -8.77 6.93
C ASN A 533 23.24 -8.53 5.42
N LYS A 534 22.34 -9.26 4.76
CA LYS A 534 22.14 -9.15 3.32
C LYS A 534 21.75 -7.71 2.93
N LYS A 535 22.38 -7.19 1.88
CA LYS A 535 22.06 -5.86 1.37
C LYS A 535 20.66 -5.84 0.76
N LYS A 536 19.95 -4.74 0.96
CA LYS A 536 18.63 -4.52 0.34
C LYS A 536 18.75 -4.51 -1.18
N LEU A 537 18.11 -5.46 -1.84
CA LEU A 537 18.00 -5.54 -3.31
C LEU A 537 16.62 -5.07 -3.82
N GLY A 538 15.62 -4.97 -2.94
CA GLY A 538 14.22 -4.83 -3.32
C GLY A 538 13.67 -6.17 -3.86
N PHE A 539 12.52 -6.13 -4.53
CA PHE A 539 12.00 -7.26 -5.32
C PHE A 539 12.32 -7.00 -6.81
N PRO A 540 13.47 -7.47 -7.31
CA PRO A 540 13.91 -7.12 -8.64
C PRO A 540 13.08 -7.86 -9.71
N VAL A 541 12.54 -7.11 -10.68
CA VAL A 541 11.82 -7.63 -11.84
C VAL A 541 12.60 -7.29 -13.11
N PRO A 542 12.81 -8.25 -14.03
CA PRO A 542 13.71 -8.08 -15.17
C PRO A 542 13.12 -7.28 -16.35
N ILE A 543 12.19 -6.33 -16.11
CA ILE A 543 11.61 -5.48 -17.15
C ILE A 543 12.67 -4.73 -17.97
N ARG A 544 13.77 -4.33 -17.32
CA ARG A 544 14.92 -3.69 -17.98
C ARG A 544 15.57 -4.56 -19.05
N VAL A 545 15.56 -5.89 -18.84
CA VAL A 545 16.11 -6.87 -19.76
C VAL A 545 15.10 -7.15 -20.87
N TRP A 546 13.87 -7.50 -20.50
CA TRP A 546 12.80 -7.86 -21.43
C TRP A 546 12.50 -6.76 -22.45
N LEU A 547 12.45 -5.49 -22.03
CA LEU A 547 12.22 -4.37 -22.94
C LEU A 547 13.29 -4.19 -24.05
N LYS A 548 14.41 -4.92 -23.97
CA LYS A 548 15.42 -4.99 -25.03
C LYS A 548 15.19 -6.13 -26.02
N GLU A 549 14.31 -7.07 -25.71
CA GLU A 549 13.92 -8.16 -26.60
C GLU A 549 12.87 -7.68 -27.60
N ASP A 550 12.95 -8.13 -28.84
CA ASP A 550 12.04 -7.69 -29.92
C ASP A 550 10.57 -7.94 -29.59
N LYS A 551 10.28 -9.08 -28.99
CA LYS A 551 8.92 -9.47 -28.58
C LYS A 551 8.27 -8.41 -27.69
N TYR A 552 8.90 -8.04 -26.59
CA TYR A 552 8.35 -7.13 -25.60
C TYR A 552 8.47 -5.66 -26.01
N TYR A 553 9.54 -5.31 -26.74
CA TYR A 553 9.65 -4.01 -27.40
C TYR A 553 8.45 -3.77 -28.32
N ASN A 554 8.05 -4.74 -29.16
CA ASN A 554 6.95 -4.58 -30.10
C ASN A 554 5.59 -4.45 -29.40
N ILE A 555 5.36 -5.16 -28.28
CA ILE A 555 4.15 -5.00 -27.46
C ILE A 555 4.03 -3.56 -26.95
N VAL A 556 5.12 -3.00 -26.41
CA VAL A 556 5.12 -1.62 -25.90
C VAL A 556 5.02 -0.61 -27.04
N LYS A 557 5.68 -0.85 -28.18
CA LYS A 557 5.59 -0.01 -29.37
C LYS A 557 4.15 0.09 -29.87
N GLU A 558 3.43 -1.02 -29.98
CA GLU A 558 2.02 -1.04 -30.37
C GLU A 558 1.16 -0.19 -29.43
N ALA A 559 1.38 -0.32 -28.12
CA ALA A 559 0.69 0.51 -27.14
C ALA A 559 1.03 1.99 -27.27
N PHE A 560 2.30 2.34 -27.52
CA PHE A 560 2.78 3.72 -27.65
C PHE A 560 2.32 4.43 -28.93
N THR A 561 2.01 3.67 -29.98
CA THR A 561 1.45 4.18 -31.24
C THR A 561 -0.08 4.09 -31.31
N SER A 562 -0.74 3.68 -30.23
CA SER A 562 -2.20 3.57 -30.15
C SER A 562 -2.90 4.94 -30.18
N ALA A 563 -4.19 4.95 -30.55
CA ALA A 563 -5.01 6.17 -30.52
C ALA A 563 -5.06 6.79 -29.10
N THR A 564 -5.10 5.95 -28.06
CA THR A 564 -5.06 6.42 -26.66
C THR A 564 -3.74 7.08 -26.33
N ALA A 565 -2.62 6.47 -26.69
CA ALA A 565 -1.31 7.08 -26.48
C ALA A 565 -1.22 8.43 -27.19
N ASN A 566 -1.68 8.50 -28.44
CA ASN A 566 -1.70 9.72 -29.24
C ASN A 566 -2.63 10.82 -28.70
N LYS A 567 -3.69 10.44 -27.96
CA LYS A 567 -4.56 11.41 -27.27
C LYS A 567 -3.82 12.14 -26.14
N TYR A 568 -3.05 11.43 -25.33
CA TYR A 568 -2.47 11.95 -24.08
C TYR A 568 -0.99 12.33 -24.21
N PHE A 569 -0.23 11.68 -25.09
CA PHE A 569 1.24 11.78 -25.14
C PHE A 569 1.78 12.20 -26.50
N ASN A 570 2.97 12.79 -26.49
CA ASN A 570 3.75 13.05 -27.69
C ASN A 570 4.40 11.74 -28.16
N GLU A 571 3.96 11.22 -29.30
CA GLU A 571 4.41 9.95 -29.87
C GLU A 571 5.92 9.90 -30.14
N ASP A 572 6.49 10.99 -30.71
CA ASP A 572 7.93 11.05 -31.00
C ASP A 572 8.76 10.90 -29.71
N MET A 573 8.29 11.48 -28.61
CA MET A 573 8.95 11.34 -27.30
C MET A 573 8.80 9.93 -26.73
N LEU A 574 7.63 9.30 -26.87
CA LEU A 574 7.42 7.92 -26.46
C LEU A 574 8.37 6.98 -27.19
N MET A 575 8.43 7.10 -28.51
CA MET A 575 9.28 6.26 -29.36
C MET A 575 10.77 6.51 -29.09
N ASN A 576 11.17 7.76 -28.86
CA ASN A 576 12.57 8.07 -28.53
C ASN A 576 12.99 7.42 -27.20
N ILE A 577 12.15 7.49 -26.15
CA ILE A 577 12.42 6.87 -24.84
C ILE A 577 12.55 5.34 -24.98
N LEU A 578 11.68 4.71 -25.77
CA LEU A 578 11.67 3.28 -26.03
C LEU A 578 12.90 2.84 -26.82
N ASP A 579 13.24 3.55 -27.91
CA ASP A 579 14.37 3.24 -28.78
C ASP A 579 15.72 3.42 -28.08
N GLU A 580 15.90 4.49 -27.31
CA GLU A 580 17.11 4.69 -26.51
C GLU A 580 17.35 3.54 -25.55
N HIS A 581 16.28 3.02 -24.92
CA HIS A 581 16.37 1.87 -24.02
C HIS A 581 16.73 0.60 -24.79
N LYS A 582 16.06 0.32 -25.92
CA LYS A 582 16.34 -0.83 -26.79
C LYS A 582 17.78 -0.88 -27.23
N LYS A 583 18.32 0.26 -27.68
CA LYS A 583 19.72 0.41 -28.11
C LYS A 583 20.74 0.37 -26.95
N GLY A 584 20.27 0.39 -25.70
CA GLY A 584 21.12 0.40 -24.51
C GLY A 584 21.82 1.75 -24.23
N HIS A 585 21.44 2.82 -24.92
CA HIS A 585 22.00 4.16 -24.74
C HIS A 585 21.63 4.74 -23.36
N LYS A 586 20.41 4.48 -22.90
CA LYS A 586 19.90 4.95 -21.62
C LYS A 586 18.94 3.94 -21.01
N ASP A 587 19.03 3.74 -19.70
CA ASP A 587 18.03 2.94 -18.99
C ASP A 587 16.77 3.78 -18.74
N ASN A 588 15.76 3.57 -19.58
CA ASN A 588 14.45 4.20 -19.50
C ASN A 588 13.36 3.21 -19.03
N SER A 589 13.73 2.00 -18.58
CA SER A 589 12.79 0.91 -18.30
C SER A 589 11.63 1.33 -17.40
N ARG A 590 11.89 2.04 -16.30
CA ARG A 590 10.85 2.49 -15.39
C ARG A 590 9.94 3.56 -15.99
N LYS A 591 10.48 4.48 -16.81
CA LYS A 591 9.68 5.49 -17.54
C LYS A 591 8.75 4.84 -18.55
N ILE A 592 9.28 3.91 -19.35
CA ILE A 592 8.52 3.12 -20.31
C ILE A 592 7.40 2.38 -19.58
N TRP A 593 7.75 1.70 -18.48
CA TRP A 593 6.81 0.91 -17.69
C TRP A 593 5.69 1.77 -17.11
N THR A 594 6.01 2.96 -16.58
CA THR A 594 5.01 3.90 -16.04
C THR A 594 3.97 4.27 -17.10
N ILE A 595 4.40 4.64 -18.30
CA ILE A 595 3.47 5.01 -19.37
C ILE A 595 2.68 3.78 -19.85
N PHE A 596 3.36 2.65 -20.03
CA PHE A 596 2.75 1.42 -20.52
C PHE A 596 1.66 0.89 -19.57
N MET A 597 1.89 0.91 -18.27
CA MET A 597 0.89 0.48 -17.28
C MET A 597 -0.36 1.38 -17.28
N PHE A 598 -0.21 2.69 -17.48
CA PHE A 598 -1.36 3.57 -17.68
C PHE A 598 -2.17 3.17 -18.94
N LEU A 599 -1.51 2.88 -20.03
CA LEU A 599 -2.19 2.49 -21.28
C LEU A 599 -2.90 1.13 -21.16
N VAL A 600 -2.30 0.15 -20.45
CA VAL A 600 -2.92 -1.15 -20.17
C VAL A 600 -4.17 -0.94 -19.30
N TRP A 601 -4.05 -0.16 -18.23
CA TRP A 601 -5.17 0.16 -17.33
C TRP A 601 -6.29 0.93 -18.06
N TYR A 602 -5.93 1.94 -18.87
CA TYR A 602 -6.91 2.74 -19.61
C TYR A 602 -7.69 1.88 -20.62
N LYS A 603 -7.02 0.95 -21.30
CA LYS A 603 -7.68 0.00 -22.19
C LYS A 603 -8.71 -0.83 -21.44
N GLN A 604 -8.35 -1.36 -20.28
CA GLN A 604 -9.21 -2.20 -19.45
C GLN A 604 -10.46 -1.46 -18.94
N TYR A 605 -10.32 -0.23 -18.50
CA TYR A 605 -11.42 0.49 -17.86
C TYR A 605 -12.21 1.41 -18.81
N PHE A 606 -11.62 1.90 -19.87
CA PHE A 606 -12.23 2.91 -20.74
C PHE A 606 -12.44 2.49 -22.19
N GLN A 607 -11.85 1.40 -22.66
CA GLN A 607 -11.98 0.94 -24.04
C GLN A 607 -12.64 -0.44 -24.16
N GLU A 608 -12.32 -1.38 -23.28
CA GLU A 608 -12.99 -2.67 -23.25
C GLU A 608 -14.32 -2.51 -22.52
N ALA A 609 -15.41 -2.98 -23.15
CA ALA A 609 -16.67 -3.12 -22.43
C ALA A 609 -16.40 -4.07 -21.26
N THR A 610 -16.59 -3.59 -20.02
CA THR A 610 -16.52 -4.45 -18.84
C THR A 610 -17.49 -5.60 -19.01
N ALA A 611 -16.97 -6.79 -19.32
CA ALA A 611 -17.73 -8.02 -19.43
C ALA A 611 -18.25 -8.46 -18.06
#